data_3cdd0fc9df63e1ad42376f803f4658a5
#
_entry.id   3cdd0fc9df63e1ad42376f803f4658a5
#
_cell.length_a   1.000
_cell.length_b   1.000
_cell.length_c   1.000
_cell.angle_alpha   90.00
_cell.angle_beta   90.00
_cell.angle_gamma   90.00
#
_symmetry.space_group_name_H-M   'P 1'
#
loop_
_entity.id
_entity.type
_entity.pdbx_description
1 polymer ?
#
loop_
_entity_poly.entity_id
_entity_poly.type
_entity_poly.pdbx_seq_one_letter_code
_entity_poly.pdbx_strand_id
1 'polypeptide(L)'
;REQGVRMKLSAVSSIVSGKKVVMIDDSIVRGTTSKRIVRHLKDAGAKEVHVRIASPAIKFPCFYGVDTSTLEELISNKMSVDELCEYIEADSLAFISEEGLHKSIHFDHQKCGLCMSCFNGNYVTNLYDSFDKANKFEK
;
A
#
# COMPACT_ATOMS: atom_id res chain seq x y z
N ARG A 1 -6.08 7.29 -20.23
CA ARG A 1 -5.37 6.65 -19.09
C ARG A 1 -5.53 5.11 -19.08
N GLU A 2 -6.70 4.57 -19.41
CA GLU A 2 -6.92 3.09 -19.45
C GLU A 2 -6.13 2.39 -20.57
N GLN A 3 -6.02 2.99 -21.76
CA GLN A 3 -5.26 2.42 -22.88
C GLN A 3 -3.75 2.32 -22.59
N GLY A 4 -3.17 3.29 -21.86
CA GLY A 4 -1.75 3.27 -21.50
C GLY A 4 -1.37 2.16 -20.51
N VAL A 5 -2.30 1.76 -19.64
CA VAL A 5 -2.09 0.65 -18.68
C VAL A 5 -2.21 -0.70 -19.41
N ARG A 6 -3.16 -0.85 -20.33
CA ARG A 6 -3.30 -2.05 -21.16
C ARG A 6 -2.07 -2.33 -22.03
N MET A 7 -1.45 -1.30 -22.61
CA MET A 7 -0.24 -1.46 -23.41
C MET A 7 0.99 -1.89 -22.60
N LYS A 8 1.12 -1.43 -21.35
CA LYS A 8 2.23 -1.83 -20.46
C LYS A 8 2.10 -3.28 -19.96
N LEU A 9 0.88 -3.79 -19.81
CA LEU A 9 0.61 -5.12 -19.28
C LEU A 9 0.42 -6.18 -20.39
N SER A 10 0.15 -5.80 -21.64
CA SER A 10 0.03 -6.75 -22.75
C SER A 10 1.33 -7.54 -23.03
N ALA A 11 2.49 -6.95 -22.70
CA ALA A 11 3.78 -7.65 -22.79
C ALA A 11 3.99 -8.74 -21.71
N VAL A 12 3.13 -8.78 -20.71
CA VAL A 12 3.25 -9.65 -19.54
C VAL A 12 2.48 -10.97 -19.71
N SER A 13 1.47 -11.01 -20.60
CA SER A 13 0.60 -12.18 -20.78
C SER A 13 1.37 -13.46 -21.11
N SER A 14 2.39 -13.40 -21.96
CA SER A 14 3.22 -14.56 -22.31
C SER A 14 4.06 -15.08 -21.13
N ILE A 15 4.33 -14.23 -20.15
CA ILE A 15 5.13 -14.55 -18.97
C ILE A 15 4.25 -15.11 -17.85
N VAL A 16 3.05 -14.57 -17.64
CA VAL A 16 2.21 -14.89 -16.48
C VAL A 16 1.18 -15.98 -16.72
N SER A 17 0.83 -16.26 -17.97
CA SER A 17 -0.20 -17.24 -18.31
C SER A 17 0.09 -18.63 -17.73
N GLY A 18 -0.86 -19.15 -16.94
CA GLY A 18 -0.76 -20.42 -16.22
C GLY A 18 0.18 -20.42 -15.01
N LYS A 19 0.75 -19.26 -14.63
CA LYS A 19 1.71 -19.15 -13.52
C LYS A 19 1.04 -18.67 -12.23
N LYS A 20 1.66 -19.02 -11.10
CA LYS A 20 1.46 -18.36 -9.82
C LYS A 20 2.37 -17.12 -9.80
N VAL A 21 1.79 -15.96 -9.65
CA VAL A 21 2.50 -14.67 -9.73
C VAL A 21 2.60 -14.07 -8.33
N VAL A 22 3.79 -13.62 -7.95
CA VAL A 22 4.00 -12.76 -6.79
C VAL A 22 4.15 -11.32 -7.29
N MET A 23 3.18 -10.48 -6.98
CA MET A 23 3.22 -9.05 -7.25
C MET A 23 3.80 -8.34 -6.02
N ILE A 24 4.87 -7.58 -6.22
CA ILE A 24 5.47 -6.75 -5.18
C ILE A 24 5.15 -5.29 -5.49
N ASP A 25 4.63 -4.56 -4.50
CA ASP A 25 4.33 -3.13 -4.61
C ASP A 25 4.87 -2.39 -3.38
N ASP A 26 5.07 -1.07 -3.48
CA ASP A 26 5.63 -0.27 -2.39
C ASP A 26 4.63 -0.08 -1.24
N SER A 27 3.38 0.24 -1.54
CA SER A 27 2.36 0.56 -0.53
C SER A 27 0.93 0.42 -1.08
N ILE A 28 -0.04 0.26 -0.17
CA ILE A 28 -1.47 0.35 -0.49
C ILE A 28 -2.08 1.49 0.32
N VAL A 29 -2.66 2.48 -0.39
CA VAL A 29 -3.40 3.61 0.21
C VAL A 29 -4.90 3.38 0.06
N ARG A 30 -5.41 3.36 -1.17
CA ARG A 30 -6.84 3.19 -1.50
C ARG A 30 -7.20 1.80 -2.05
N GLY A 31 -6.21 0.99 -2.38
CA GLY A 31 -6.39 -0.36 -2.94
C GLY A 31 -6.86 -0.43 -4.39
N THR A 32 -7.30 0.68 -4.98
CA THR A 32 -7.86 0.71 -6.35
C THR A 32 -6.84 0.36 -7.42
N THR A 33 -5.59 0.80 -7.26
CA THR A 33 -4.48 0.48 -8.17
C THR A 33 -4.14 -1.00 -8.09
N SER A 34 -3.96 -1.52 -6.88
CA SER A 34 -3.62 -2.93 -6.64
C SER A 34 -4.72 -3.84 -7.19
N LYS A 35 -6.00 -3.53 -6.95
CA LYS A 35 -7.16 -4.25 -7.52
C LYS A 35 -7.09 -4.31 -9.06
N ARG A 36 -6.80 -3.17 -9.69
CA ARG A 36 -6.68 -3.10 -11.16
C ARG A 36 -5.54 -3.98 -11.67
N ILE A 37 -4.37 -3.94 -11.02
CA ILE A 37 -3.22 -4.73 -11.44
C ILE A 37 -3.50 -6.21 -11.26
N VAL A 38 -4.07 -6.63 -10.13
CA VAL A 38 -4.46 -8.03 -9.88
C VAL A 38 -5.42 -8.54 -10.95
N ARG A 39 -6.47 -7.77 -11.28
CA ARG A 39 -7.40 -8.11 -12.37
C ARG A 39 -6.67 -8.28 -13.71
N HIS A 40 -5.81 -7.34 -14.06
CA HIS A 40 -5.04 -7.46 -15.32
C HIS A 40 -4.14 -8.68 -15.37
N LEU A 41 -3.53 -9.07 -14.25
CA LEU A 41 -2.74 -10.29 -14.16
C LEU A 41 -3.61 -11.54 -14.34
N LYS A 42 -4.79 -11.57 -13.71
CA LYS A 42 -5.75 -12.67 -13.87
C LYS A 42 -6.31 -12.73 -15.29
N ASP A 43 -6.66 -11.60 -15.89
CA ASP A 43 -7.10 -11.50 -17.30
C ASP A 43 -6.02 -11.95 -18.28
N ALA A 44 -4.75 -11.74 -17.92
CA ALA A 44 -3.60 -12.23 -18.70
C ALA A 44 -3.32 -13.73 -18.51
N GLY A 45 -4.15 -14.43 -17.72
CA GLY A 45 -4.11 -15.87 -17.52
C GLY A 45 -3.28 -16.35 -16.34
N ALA A 46 -2.93 -15.47 -15.38
CA ALA A 46 -2.29 -15.89 -14.14
C ALA A 46 -3.20 -16.87 -13.39
N LYS A 47 -2.63 -17.97 -12.89
CA LYS A 47 -3.34 -18.99 -12.13
C LYS A 47 -3.64 -18.52 -10.71
N GLU A 48 -2.69 -17.87 -10.09
CA GLU A 48 -2.79 -17.27 -8.75
C GLU A 48 -2.01 -15.95 -8.75
N VAL A 49 -2.48 -14.96 -7.98
CA VAL A 49 -1.82 -13.67 -7.78
C VAL A 49 -1.66 -13.40 -6.28
N HIS A 50 -0.43 -13.44 -5.82
CA HIS A 50 -0.05 -13.21 -4.42
C HIS A 50 0.55 -11.81 -4.29
N VAL A 51 -0.06 -10.94 -3.49
CA VAL A 51 0.39 -9.55 -3.32
C VAL A 51 1.26 -9.42 -2.08
N ARG A 52 2.43 -8.78 -2.22
CA ARG A 52 3.37 -8.49 -1.14
C ARG A 52 3.73 -7.03 -1.15
N ILE A 53 3.47 -6.36 -0.04
CA ILE A 53 3.65 -4.92 0.11
C ILE A 53 4.92 -4.66 0.93
N ALA A 54 5.82 -3.85 0.35
CA ALA A 54 7.12 -3.53 0.92
C ALA A 54 7.08 -2.47 2.04
N SER A 55 5.88 -1.99 2.41
CA SER A 55 5.64 -1.18 3.60
C SER A 55 4.69 -1.86 4.57
N PRO A 56 4.68 -1.49 5.86
CA PRO A 56 3.57 -1.76 6.74
C PRO A 56 2.27 -1.11 6.24
N ALA A 57 1.13 -1.53 6.75
CA ALA A 57 -0.16 -0.94 6.40
C ALA A 57 -0.20 0.55 6.80
N ILE A 58 -0.55 1.43 5.85
CA ILE A 58 -0.68 2.86 6.09
C ILE A 58 -2.00 3.12 6.81
N LYS A 59 -1.93 3.56 8.06
CA LYS A 59 -3.07 3.79 8.95
C LYS A 59 -3.28 5.24 9.32
N PHE A 60 -2.26 6.07 9.14
CA PHE A 60 -2.26 7.48 9.55
C PHE A 60 -1.78 8.38 8.40
N PRO A 61 -2.32 9.61 8.29
CA PRO A 61 -1.88 10.57 7.29
C PRO A 61 -0.43 11.01 7.54
N CYS A 62 0.24 11.50 6.49
CA CYS A 62 1.55 12.10 6.63
C CYS A 62 1.42 13.61 6.78
N PHE A 63 2.14 14.19 7.78
CA PHE A 63 2.23 15.64 7.98
C PHE A 63 3.61 16.19 7.61
N TYR A 64 4.49 15.38 7.02
CA TYR A 64 5.89 15.70 6.76
C TYR A 64 6.25 15.78 5.26
N GLY A 65 5.25 15.92 4.39
CA GLY A 65 5.47 16.23 2.97
C GLY A 65 5.04 15.15 1.98
N VAL A 66 4.55 14.00 2.43
CA VAL A 66 3.86 13.07 1.54
C VAL A 66 2.38 13.43 1.52
N ASP A 67 1.84 13.67 0.34
CA ASP A 67 0.40 13.89 0.16
C ASP A 67 -0.35 12.56 0.34
N THR A 68 -0.54 12.20 1.61
CA THR A 68 -1.40 11.09 1.97
C THR A 68 -2.77 11.62 2.35
N SER A 69 -3.74 11.01 1.75
CA SER A 69 -5.16 11.19 1.92
C SER A 69 -5.61 11.31 3.37
N THR A 70 -6.78 11.85 3.56
CA THR A 70 -7.48 11.87 4.85
C THR A 70 -7.59 10.46 5.45
N LEU A 71 -7.75 10.35 6.75
CA LEU A 71 -7.95 9.05 7.44
C LEU A 71 -9.03 8.18 6.77
N GLU A 72 -10.05 8.82 6.21
CA GLU A 72 -11.17 8.17 5.53
C GLU A 72 -10.77 7.48 4.22
N GLU A 73 -9.71 7.92 3.57
CA GLU A 73 -9.23 7.33 2.33
C GLU A 73 -8.24 6.18 2.52
N LEU A 74 -7.72 6.03 3.74
CA LEU A 74 -6.78 4.96 4.08
C LEU A 74 -7.54 3.64 4.24
N ILE A 75 -7.44 2.76 3.24
CA ILE A 75 -8.22 1.51 3.20
C ILE A 75 -7.90 0.59 4.37
N SER A 76 -6.69 0.64 4.90
CA SER A 76 -6.26 -0.17 6.04
C SER A 76 -6.94 0.22 7.37
N ASN A 77 -7.71 1.33 7.40
CA ASN A 77 -8.58 1.69 8.53
C ASN A 77 -10.01 1.16 8.37
N LYS A 78 -10.39 0.74 7.16
CA LYS A 78 -11.74 0.30 6.83
C LYS A 78 -11.86 -1.22 6.73
N MET A 79 -10.76 -1.88 6.41
CA MET A 79 -10.71 -3.30 6.09
C MET A 79 -9.54 -3.96 6.81
N SER A 80 -9.77 -5.16 7.30
CA SER A 80 -8.71 -6.09 7.70
C SER A 80 -7.88 -6.51 6.49
N VAL A 81 -6.75 -7.17 6.73
CA VAL A 81 -5.89 -7.66 5.63
C VAL A 81 -6.64 -8.68 4.77
N ASP A 82 -7.47 -9.52 5.40
CA ASP A 82 -8.24 -10.54 4.69
C ASP A 82 -9.34 -9.90 3.83
N GLU A 83 -10.10 -8.95 4.36
CA GLU A 83 -11.10 -8.19 3.59
C GLU A 83 -10.48 -7.39 2.46
N LEU A 84 -9.29 -6.80 2.68
CA LEU A 84 -8.55 -6.09 1.65
C LEU A 84 -8.04 -7.05 0.57
N CYS A 85 -7.60 -8.25 0.94
CA CYS A 85 -7.21 -9.30 0.00
C CYS A 85 -8.37 -9.66 -0.91
N GLU A 86 -9.56 -9.88 -0.35
CA GLU A 86 -10.79 -10.14 -1.11
C GLU A 86 -11.17 -8.95 -2.00
N TYR A 87 -11.09 -7.72 -1.46
CA TYR A 87 -11.42 -6.50 -2.20
C TYR A 87 -10.55 -6.32 -3.44
N ILE A 88 -9.24 -6.55 -3.32
CA ILE A 88 -8.31 -6.46 -4.46
C ILE A 88 -8.32 -7.70 -5.35
N GLU A 89 -9.09 -8.74 -4.97
CA GLU A 89 -9.25 -10.00 -5.70
C GLU A 89 -7.96 -10.82 -5.80
N ALA A 90 -7.05 -10.67 -4.82
CA ALA A 90 -5.81 -11.44 -4.75
C ALA A 90 -6.03 -12.80 -4.06
N ASP A 91 -5.16 -13.77 -4.37
CA ASP A 91 -5.18 -15.08 -3.72
C ASP A 91 -4.50 -15.05 -2.36
N SER A 92 -3.60 -14.09 -2.12
CA SER A 92 -3.10 -13.73 -0.80
C SER A 92 -2.53 -12.32 -0.77
N LEU A 93 -2.60 -11.68 0.39
CA LEU A 93 -2.03 -10.36 0.66
C LEU A 93 -1.21 -10.40 1.94
N ALA A 94 -0.02 -9.81 1.92
CA ALA A 94 0.76 -9.57 3.13
C ALA A 94 1.54 -8.26 3.03
N PHE A 95 1.64 -7.56 4.15
CA PHE A 95 2.47 -6.39 4.36
C PHE A 95 3.74 -6.80 5.10
N ILE A 96 4.86 -6.11 4.86
CA ILE A 96 6.02 -6.25 5.74
C ILE A 96 5.67 -5.67 7.12
N SER A 97 6.19 -6.27 8.19
CA SER A 97 6.07 -5.69 9.52
C SER A 97 7.03 -4.51 9.69
N GLU A 98 6.77 -3.63 10.68
CA GLU A 98 7.72 -2.55 11.02
C GLU A 98 9.11 -3.10 11.33
N GLU A 99 9.18 -4.18 12.11
CA GLU A 99 10.45 -4.87 12.40
C GLU A 99 11.11 -5.43 11.14
N GLY A 100 10.33 -6.03 10.24
CA GLY A 100 10.81 -6.56 8.97
C GLY A 100 11.37 -5.46 8.08
N LEU A 101 10.70 -4.29 8.03
CA LEU A 101 11.19 -3.13 7.30
C LEU A 101 12.53 -2.65 7.85
N HIS A 102 12.65 -2.49 9.18
CA HIS A 102 13.92 -2.12 9.82
C HIS A 102 15.04 -3.10 9.49
N LYS A 103 14.76 -4.42 9.56
CA LYS A 103 15.76 -5.45 9.24
C LYS A 103 16.17 -5.42 7.77
N SER A 104 15.24 -5.18 6.86
CA SER A 104 15.50 -5.24 5.41
C SER A 104 16.45 -4.17 4.91
N ILE A 105 16.48 -3.00 5.56
CA ILE A 105 17.34 -1.88 5.20
C ILE A 105 18.65 -1.81 6.03
N HIS A 106 18.92 -2.84 6.86
CA HIS A 106 20.09 -2.90 7.74
C HIS A 106 20.26 -1.65 8.60
N PHE A 107 19.17 -1.15 9.15
CA PHE A 107 19.09 0.13 9.82
C PHE A 107 19.73 0.05 11.22
N ASP A 108 20.70 0.92 11.48
CA ASP A 108 21.33 1.06 12.79
C ASP A 108 20.57 2.07 13.66
N HIS A 109 19.68 1.57 14.52
CA HIS A 109 18.86 2.38 15.43
C HIS A 109 19.66 3.31 16.35
N GLN A 110 20.97 3.07 16.50
CA GLN A 110 21.82 3.89 17.37
C GLN A 110 22.24 5.21 16.70
N LYS A 111 22.16 5.31 15.38
CA LYS A 111 22.63 6.47 14.63
C LYS A 111 21.56 7.43 14.17
N CYS A 112 20.39 6.95 13.77
CA CYS A 112 19.28 7.77 13.35
C CYS A 112 17.95 6.98 13.43
N GLY A 113 16.79 7.67 13.43
CA GLY A 113 15.46 7.07 13.43
C GLY A 113 14.82 7.07 12.02
N LEU A 114 14.01 6.07 11.71
CA LEU A 114 13.10 6.10 10.57
C LEU A 114 11.79 6.78 10.96
N CYS A 115 11.27 7.61 10.07
CA CYS A 115 9.91 8.10 10.24
C CYS A 115 8.93 6.97 9.93
N MET A 116 8.19 6.51 10.94
CA MET A 116 7.17 5.45 10.85
C MET A 116 5.76 5.98 11.15
N SER A 117 5.59 7.30 11.22
CA SER A 117 4.36 7.94 11.71
C SER A 117 3.10 7.52 10.94
N CYS A 118 3.19 7.35 9.62
CA CYS A 118 2.06 6.89 8.81
C CYS A 118 1.65 5.42 9.06
N PHE A 119 2.49 4.64 9.73
CA PHE A 119 2.21 3.24 10.07
C PHE A 119 1.71 3.08 11.52
N ASN A 120 2.35 3.78 12.47
CA ASN A 120 2.11 3.59 13.91
C ASN A 120 1.50 4.82 14.63
N GLY A 121 1.36 5.97 13.96
CA GLY A 121 0.79 7.19 14.53
C GLY A 121 1.72 7.97 15.47
N ASN A 122 3.00 7.56 15.59
CA ASN A 122 3.97 8.24 16.43
C ASN A 122 4.64 9.38 15.65
N TYR A 123 4.15 10.59 15.85
CA TYR A 123 4.68 11.79 15.21
C TYR A 123 5.76 12.43 16.08
N VAL A 124 6.87 12.82 15.45
CA VAL A 124 8.03 13.44 16.15
C VAL A 124 7.80 14.91 16.53
N THR A 125 6.75 15.56 15.99
CA THR A 125 6.38 16.93 16.28
C THR A 125 4.98 17.00 16.88
N ASN A 126 4.69 18.05 17.67
CA ASN A 126 3.34 18.31 18.14
C ASN A 126 2.43 18.72 16.98
N LEU A 127 1.35 17.96 16.73
CA LEU A 127 0.40 18.16 15.63
C LEU A 127 -0.82 19.01 16.02
N TYR A 128 -0.80 19.68 17.18
CA TYR A 128 -1.98 20.38 17.73
C TYR A 128 -2.65 21.33 16.74
N ASP A 129 -1.87 22.01 15.89
CA ASP A 129 -2.42 22.93 14.88
C ASP A 129 -2.89 22.26 13.59
N SER A 130 -2.45 21.03 13.31
CA SER A 130 -2.76 20.34 12.04
C SER A 130 -4.03 19.51 12.12
N PHE A 131 -4.36 18.90 13.25
CA PHE A 131 -5.63 18.21 13.43
C PHE A 131 -6.83 19.17 13.42
N ASP A 132 -6.71 20.35 14.02
CA ASP A 132 -7.74 21.39 13.99
C ASP A 132 -7.94 21.99 12.60
N LYS A 133 -6.91 22.02 11.76
CA LYS A 133 -7.01 22.50 10.37
C LYS A 133 -7.69 21.50 9.45
N ALA A 134 -7.43 20.21 9.60
CA ALA A 134 -8.12 19.18 8.81
C ALA A 134 -9.63 19.18 9.07
N ASN A 135 -10.06 19.38 10.33
CA ASN A 135 -11.48 19.48 10.68
C ASN A 135 -12.12 20.83 10.33
N LYS A 136 -11.37 21.88 10.00
CA LYS A 136 -11.91 23.19 9.61
C LYS A 136 -12.22 23.35 8.13
N PHE A 137 -11.77 22.44 7.28
CA PHE A 137 -12.06 22.44 5.84
C PHE A 137 -13.28 21.62 5.45
N GLU A 138 -13.93 20.96 6.41
CA GLU A 138 -15.23 20.30 6.23
C GLU A 138 -16.38 21.20 6.73
N LYS A 139 -16.59 22.35 6.08
CA LYS A 139 -17.82 23.12 6.17
C LYS A 139 -18.21 23.67 4.83
#